data_415b97e60895eea4beda353288c424bb
#
_entry.id   415b97e60895eea4beda353288c424bb
#
_cell.length_a   1.000
_cell.length_b   1.000
_cell.length_c   1.000
_cell.angle_alpha   90.00
_cell.angle_beta   90.00
_cell.angle_gamma   90.00
#
_symmetry.space_group_name_H-M   'P 1'
#
loop_
_entity.id
_entity.type
_entity.pdbx_description
1 polymer ?
#
loop_
_entity_poly.entity_id
_entity_poly.type
_entity_poly.pdbx_seq_one_letter_code
_entity_poly.pdbx_strand_id
1 'polypeptide(L)'
;MEIYYGVSGMGAICHTINPRLFPEQIAYIINHAEDKYIFMDLTFVPLIEAIVEHIPNVKGFVVMTDEANMPETKLPNAICYENLLATADDDYQWPVFDERTASSLCYTSGTTGNPKGVLFSHRSTVLHSYAICIPDGLGLCNLETILPVVPMFHVNAWGIPYASAMCGAKMVMPGARMDGEALFELMESEQVTLSAGVPTIWMMLLAY
;
A
#
# COMPACT_ATOMS: atom_id res chain seq x y z
N MET A 1 -0.57 -5.67 -4.37
CA MET A 1 0.66 -6.37 -3.91
C MET A 1 1.79 -6.23 -4.93
N GLU A 2 1.53 -6.42 -6.22
CA GLU A 2 2.53 -6.30 -7.31
C GLU A 2 3.35 -5.02 -7.22
N ILE A 3 2.70 -3.85 -7.02
CA ILE A 3 3.38 -2.55 -6.88
C ILE A 3 4.34 -2.55 -5.68
N TYR A 4 3.93 -3.12 -4.53
CA TYR A 4 4.78 -3.22 -3.34
C TYR A 4 6.08 -3.96 -3.60
N TYR A 5 5.98 -5.11 -4.25
CA TYR A 5 7.14 -5.95 -4.55
C TYR A 5 7.89 -5.49 -5.80
N GLY A 6 7.18 -5.12 -6.85
CA GLY A 6 7.79 -4.66 -8.09
C GLY A 6 8.63 -3.41 -7.89
N VAL A 7 8.05 -2.38 -7.25
CA VAL A 7 8.75 -1.11 -7.01
C VAL A 7 9.95 -1.30 -6.08
N SER A 8 9.76 -1.94 -4.93
CA SER A 8 10.87 -2.14 -4.00
C SER A 8 11.91 -3.12 -4.55
N GLY A 9 11.49 -4.19 -5.22
CA GLY A 9 12.39 -5.20 -5.80
C GLY A 9 13.30 -4.66 -6.90
N MET A 10 12.84 -3.66 -7.68
CA MET A 10 13.68 -2.99 -8.67
C MET A 10 14.65 -1.96 -8.08
N GLY A 11 14.67 -1.76 -6.76
CA GLY A 11 15.52 -0.79 -6.06
C GLY A 11 14.93 0.62 -5.98
N ALA A 12 13.64 0.79 -6.30
CA ALA A 12 12.91 2.03 -6.10
C ALA A 12 12.19 2.04 -4.74
N ILE A 13 11.66 3.19 -4.34
CA ILE A 13 10.98 3.37 -3.05
C ILE A 13 9.47 3.32 -3.27
N CYS A 14 8.78 2.35 -2.65
CA CYS A 14 7.34 2.31 -2.64
C CYS A 14 6.79 3.28 -1.59
N HIS A 15 6.30 4.43 -2.04
CA HIS A 15 5.68 5.44 -1.18
C HIS A 15 4.17 5.22 -1.11
N THR A 16 3.66 4.95 0.09
CA THR A 16 2.23 4.72 0.34
C THR A 16 1.58 5.97 0.93
N ILE A 17 0.62 6.54 0.21
CA ILE A 17 -0.01 7.82 0.55
C ILE A 17 -1.38 7.57 1.19
N ASN A 18 -1.65 8.27 2.30
CA ASN A 18 -2.99 8.29 2.91
C ASN A 18 -3.93 9.18 2.08
N PRO A 19 -4.94 8.62 1.39
CA PRO A 19 -5.85 9.40 0.55
C PRO A 19 -6.85 10.26 1.34
N ARG A 20 -6.89 10.11 2.66
CA ARG A 20 -7.77 10.89 3.56
C ARG A 20 -7.12 12.18 4.07
N LEU A 21 -5.88 12.46 3.68
CA LEU A 21 -5.22 13.74 3.96
C LEU A 21 -5.88 14.86 3.13
N PHE A 22 -5.72 16.10 3.59
CA PHE A 22 -6.13 17.25 2.79
C PHE A 22 -5.30 17.34 1.49
N PRO A 23 -5.89 17.81 0.37
CA PRO A 23 -5.20 17.91 -0.92
C PRO A 23 -3.83 18.60 -0.86
N GLU A 24 -3.72 19.66 -0.08
CA GLU A 24 -2.47 20.41 0.10
C GLU A 24 -1.39 19.59 0.81
N GLN A 25 -1.79 18.71 1.75
CA GLN A 25 -0.88 17.80 2.42
C GLN A 25 -0.42 16.70 1.49
N ILE A 26 -1.31 16.17 0.63
CA ILE A 26 -0.96 15.18 -0.39
C ILE A 26 0.03 15.79 -1.37
N ALA A 27 -0.22 16.99 -1.90
CA ALA A 27 0.71 17.70 -2.78
C ALA A 27 2.07 17.94 -2.10
N TYR A 28 2.07 18.31 -0.82
CA TYR A 28 3.29 18.50 -0.03
C TYR A 28 4.11 17.21 0.05
N ILE A 29 3.50 16.08 0.45
CA ILE A 29 4.25 14.82 0.63
C ILE A 29 4.76 14.24 -0.69
N ILE A 30 4.00 14.37 -1.78
CA ILE A 30 4.42 13.98 -3.13
C ILE A 30 5.67 14.76 -3.54
N ASN A 31 5.67 16.08 -3.37
CA ASN A 31 6.82 16.93 -3.72
C ASN A 31 8.01 16.69 -2.78
N HIS A 32 7.76 16.55 -1.47
CA HIS A 32 8.82 16.33 -0.47
C HIS A 32 9.50 14.95 -0.62
N ALA A 33 8.73 13.94 -1.03
CA ALA A 33 9.25 12.60 -1.34
C ALA A 33 9.88 12.52 -2.73
N GLU A 34 9.71 13.55 -3.57
CA GLU A 34 10.13 13.58 -4.98
C GLU A 34 9.53 12.44 -5.81
N ASP A 35 8.26 12.10 -5.57
CA ASP A 35 7.57 11.04 -6.27
C ASP A 35 7.59 11.25 -7.79
N LYS A 36 7.87 10.18 -8.55
CA LYS A 36 7.99 10.24 -10.00
C LYS A 36 6.76 9.69 -10.73
N TYR A 37 6.10 8.70 -10.15
CA TYR A 37 4.89 8.07 -10.69
C TYR A 37 3.88 7.89 -9.58
N ILE A 38 2.61 8.11 -9.89
CA ILE A 38 1.52 7.91 -8.95
C ILE A 38 0.63 6.78 -9.45
N PHE A 39 0.50 5.72 -8.64
CA PHE A 39 -0.46 4.65 -8.84
C PHE A 39 -1.67 4.92 -7.95
N MET A 40 -2.86 4.87 -8.51
CA MET A 40 -4.09 5.18 -7.76
C MET A 40 -5.27 4.32 -8.19
N ASP A 41 -6.16 4.06 -7.25
CA ASP A 41 -7.49 3.55 -7.58
C ASP A 41 -8.28 4.61 -8.36
N LEU A 42 -9.16 4.17 -9.26
CA LEU A 42 -9.96 5.06 -10.12
C LEU A 42 -10.79 6.09 -9.31
N THR A 43 -11.17 5.76 -8.08
CA THR A 43 -11.92 6.65 -7.20
C THR A 43 -11.13 7.88 -6.76
N PHE A 44 -9.79 7.85 -6.85
CA PHE A 44 -8.91 8.97 -6.48
C PHE A 44 -8.48 9.85 -7.66
N VAL A 45 -8.90 9.54 -8.89
CA VAL A 45 -8.57 10.37 -10.05
C VAL A 45 -8.99 11.83 -9.86
N PRO A 46 -10.23 12.15 -9.39
CA PRO A 46 -10.63 13.54 -9.17
C PRO A 46 -9.77 14.27 -8.12
N LEU A 47 -9.30 13.56 -7.09
CA LEU A 47 -8.43 14.12 -6.06
C LEU A 47 -7.08 14.52 -6.65
N ILE A 48 -6.47 13.66 -7.47
CA ILE A 48 -5.19 13.95 -8.09
C ILE A 48 -5.31 15.01 -9.18
N GLU A 49 -6.39 15.04 -9.95
CA GLU A 49 -6.68 16.13 -10.89
C GLU A 49 -6.73 17.50 -10.21
N ALA A 50 -7.31 17.57 -8.99
CA ALA A 50 -7.41 18.81 -8.25
C ALA A 50 -6.04 19.37 -7.80
N ILE A 51 -5.00 18.54 -7.70
CA ILE A 51 -3.66 18.93 -7.24
C ILE A 51 -2.57 18.81 -8.32
N VAL A 52 -2.91 18.39 -9.53
CA VAL A 52 -1.90 18.06 -10.56
C VAL A 52 -0.98 19.25 -10.89
N GLU A 53 -1.49 20.48 -10.88
CA GLU A 53 -0.68 21.69 -11.09
C GLU A 53 0.32 21.95 -9.94
N HIS A 54 0.06 21.38 -8.76
CA HIS A 54 0.91 21.52 -7.57
C HIS A 54 1.95 20.40 -7.40
N ILE A 55 1.98 19.41 -8.32
CA ILE A 55 2.92 18.29 -8.31
C ILE A 55 3.70 18.17 -9.64
N PRO A 56 4.40 19.22 -10.07
CA PRO A 56 4.96 19.32 -11.43
C PRO A 56 6.08 18.32 -11.73
N ASN A 57 6.66 17.68 -10.72
CA ASN A 57 7.75 16.72 -10.86
C ASN A 57 7.29 15.27 -11.10
N VAL A 58 5.98 15.02 -11.01
CA VAL A 58 5.39 13.71 -11.34
C VAL A 58 5.37 13.52 -12.85
N LYS A 59 5.93 12.41 -13.32
CA LYS A 59 6.12 12.11 -14.74
C LYS A 59 4.95 11.37 -15.37
N GLY A 60 4.18 10.64 -14.57
CA GLY A 60 3.06 9.87 -15.07
C GLY A 60 2.14 9.34 -13.96
N PHE A 61 0.95 9.00 -14.37
CA PHE A 61 -0.14 8.57 -13.51
C PHE A 61 -0.66 7.22 -14.00
N VAL A 62 -0.76 6.27 -13.10
CA VAL A 62 -1.25 4.91 -13.40
C VAL A 62 -2.54 4.68 -12.62
N VAL A 63 -3.64 4.50 -13.34
CA VAL A 63 -4.94 4.17 -12.75
C VAL A 63 -5.07 2.65 -12.66
N MET A 64 -5.27 2.11 -11.46
CA MET A 64 -5.35 0.67 -11.19
C MET A 64 -6.68 0.10 -11.68
N THR A 65 -6.79 -0.03 -12.99
CA THR A 65 -7.98 -0.53 -13.71
C THR A 65 -7.56 -1.09 -15.07
N ASP A 66 -8.51 -1.68 -15.79
CA ASP A 66 -8.39 -2.07 -17.18
C ASP A 66 -8.81 -0.93 -18.13
N GLU A 67 -8.60 -1.14 -19.44
CA GLU A 67 -8.93 -0.15 -20.48
C GLU A 67 -10.46 0.13 -20.55
N ALA A 68 -11.28 -0.88 -20.32
CA ALA A 68 -12.74 -0.75 -20.44
C ALA A 68 -13.33 0.11 -19.31
N ASN A 69 -12.66 0.16 -18.17
CA ASN A 69 -13.07 0.91 -16.98
C ASN A 69 -12.20 2.16 -16.73
N MET A 70 -11.28 2.48 -17.65
CA MET A 70 -10.45 3.68 -17.54
C MET A 70 -11.32 4.94 -17.61
N PRO A 71 -11.32 5.79 -16.57
CA PRO A 71 -12.12 7.02 -16.60
C PRO A 71 -11.50 8.04 -17.57
N GLU A 72 -12.34 8.90 -18.14
CA GLU A 72 -11.86 10.11 -18.80
C GLU A 72 -11.12 10.98 -17.75
N THR A 73 -9.91 11.41 -18.07
CA THR A 73 -9.08 12.18 -17.13
C THR A 73 -8.26 13.26 -17.84
N LYS A 74 -8.01 14.35 -17.11
CA LYS A 74 -7.13 15.44 -17.52
C LYS A 74 -5.68 15.25 -17.07
N LEU A 75 -5.37 14.15 -16.37
CA LEU A 75 -4.01 13.87 -15.90
C LEU A 75 -3.08 13.63 -17.09
N PRO A 76 -1.95 14.33 -17.17
CA PRO A 76 -0.99 14.12 -18.26
C PRO A 76 -0.35 12.73 -18.16
N ASN A 77 -0.17 12.08 -19.31
CA ASN A 77 0.45 10.75 -19.38
C ASN A 77 -0.24 9.69 -18.49
N ALA A 78 -1.56 9.78 -18.33
CA ALA A 78 -2.31 8.77 -17.61
C ALA A 78 -2.43 7.49 -18.43
N ILE A 79 -2.20 6.35 -17.77
CA ILE A 79 -2.32 5.02 -18.37
C ILE A 79 -3.08 4.10 -17.41
N CYS A 80 -3.87 3.14 -17.93
CA CYS A 80 -4.42 2.10 -17.07
C CYS A 80 -3.36 1.04 -16.73
N TYR A 81 -3.52 0.42 -15.57
CA TYR A 81 -2.54 -0.52 -15.02
C TYR A 81 -2.35 -1.75 -15.91
N GLU A 82 -3.45 -2.32 -16.44
CA GLU A 82 -3.37 -3.50 -17.29
C GLU A 82 -2.63 -3.22 -18.61
N ASN A 83 -2.80 -2.02 -19.19
CA ASN A 83 -2.03 -1.63 -20.36
C ASN A 83 -0.55 -1.43 -20.03
N LEU A 84 -0.22 -0.91 -18.84
CA LEU A 84 1.17 -0.83 -18.39
C LEU A 84 1.80 -2.22 -18.29
N LEU A 85 1.11 -3.17 -17.66
CA LEU A 85 1.58 -4.56 -17.55
C LEU A 85 1.76 -5.22 -18.93
N ALA A 86 0.83 -4.98 -19.86
CA ALA A 86 0.89 -5.53 -21.21
C ALA A 86 2.11 -5.03 -22.04
N THR A 87 2.81 -3.99 -21.59
CA THR A 87 4.03 -3.49 -22.25
C THR A 87 5.30 -4.25 -21.86
N ALA A 88 5.22 -5.12 -20.85
CA ALA A 88 6.35 -5.87 -20.29
C ALA A 88 6.14 -7.38 -20.50
N ASP A 89 7.23 -8.11 -20.44
CA ASP A 89 7.27 -9.56 -20.34
C ASP A 89 7.58 -10.01 -18.90
N ASP A 90 7.69 -11.30 -18.67
CA ASP A 90 7.98 -11.93 -17.37
C ASP A 90 9.48 -12.25 -17.18
N ASP A 91 10.35 -11.89 -18.15
CA ASP A 91 11.80 -12.06 -18.05
C ASP A 91 12.47 -10.80 -17.48
N TYR A 92 12.38 -10.65 -16.14
CA TYR A 92 13.00 -9.53 -15.46
C TYR A 92 14.19 -9.96 -14.59
N GLN A 93 15.35 -9.36 -14.84
CA GLN A 93 16.56 -9.59 -14.03
C GLN A 93 16.58 -8.63 -12.84
N TRP A 94 16.29 -9.17 -11.67
CA TRP A 94 16.28 -8.39 -10.42
C TRP A 94 17.68 -7.83 -10.12
N PRO A 95 17.80 -6.51 -9.87
CA PRO A 95 19.09 -5.92 -9.53
C PRO A 95 19.59 -6.36 -8.16
N VAL A 96 20.89 -6.45 -8.00
CA VAL A 96 21.55 -6.69 -6.72
C VAL A 96 21.99 -5.34 -6.13
N PHE A 97 21.56 -5.05 -4.91
CA PHE A 97 21.90 -3.82 -4.21
C PHE A 97 22.09 -4.07 -2.70
N ASP A 98 22.65 -3.08 -1.99
CA ASP A 98 22.85 -3.17 -0.53
C ASP A 98 21.49 -3.28 0.20
N GLU A 99 21.38 -4.19 1.16
CA GLU A 99 20.19 -4.39 1.99
C GLU A 99 19.74 -3.14 2.76
N ARG A 100 20.64 -2.16 2.93
CA ARG A 100 20.36 -0.86 3.56
C ARG A 100 19.68 0.13 2.61
N THR A 101 19.57 -0.21 1.32
CA THR A 101 18.83 0.59 0.34
C THR A 101 17.38 0.75 0.81
N ALA A 102 16.82 1.93 0.61
CA ALA A 102 15.44 2.23 0.95
C ALA A 102 14.48 1.39 0.09
N SER A 103 13.45 0.84 0.71
CA SER A 103 12.42 0.00 0.07
C SER A 103 11.05 0.66 0.06
N SER A 104 10.72 1.37 1.14
CA SER A 104 9.40 1.97 1.28
C SER A 104 9.43 3.24 2.14
N LEU A 105 8.40 4.07 1.95
CA LEU A 105 8.23 5.35 2.62
C LEU A 105 6.78 5.49 3.08
N CYS A 106 6.59 5.86 4.35
CA CYS A 106 5.30 6.25 4.89
C CYS A 106 5.41 7.61 5.58
N TYR A 107 4.34 8.43 5.50
CA TYR A 107 4.28 9.69 6.23
C TYR A 107 3.44 9.57 7.49
N THR A 108 3.93 10.19 8.56
CA THR A 108 3.15 10.38 9.79
C THR A 108 2.31 11.64 9.68
N SER A 109 1.11 11.62 10.23
CA SER A 109 0.22 12.78 10.32
C SER A 109 0.68 13.78 11.38
N GLY A 110 1.88 14.32 11.31
CA GLY A 110 2.49 15.18 12.34
C GLY A 110 1.48 15.98 13.16
N THR A 111 1.51 15.84 14.47
CA THR A 111 0.62 16.57 15.41
C THR A 111 0.93 18.07 15.45
N THR A 112 2.10 18.47 14.99
CA THR A 112 2.56 19.87 14.93
C THR A 112 3.41 20.06 13.68
N GLY A 113 2.85 20.71 12.64
CA GLY A 113 3.56 21.05 11.41
C GLY A 113 3.35 20.06 10.26
N ASN A 114 4.24 20.10 9.27
CA ASN A 114 4.14 19.25 8.08
C ASN A 114 4.35 17.77 8.39
N PRO A 115 3.70 16.87 7.64
CA PRO A 115 3.93 15.43 7.72
C PRO A 115 5.42 15.09 7.61
N LYS A 116 5.88 14.08 8.36
CA LYS A 116 7.27 13.60 8.35
C LYS A 116 7.35 12.23 7.70
N GLY A 117 8.25 12.08 6.74
CA GLY A 117 8.51 10.80 6.08
C GLY A 117 9.36 9.87 6.96
N VAL A 118 8.96 8.62 7.03
CA VAL A 118 9.71 7.52 7.64
C VAL A 118 10.14 6.56 6.54
N LEU A 119 11.45 6.46 6.33
CA LEU A 119 12.05 5.64 5.30
C LEU A 119 12.47 4.29 5.86
N PHE A 120 12.01 3.20 5.25
CA PHE A 120 12.35 1.83 5.63
C PHE A 120 13.35 1.25 4.64
N SER A 121 14.39 0.58 5.13
CA SER A 121 15.31 -0.18 4.28
C SER A 121 14.81 -1.61 4.03
N HIS A 122 15.34 -2.27 3.00
CA HIS A 122 15.09 -3.70 2.78
C HIS A 122 15.46 -4.52 4.03
N ARG A 123 16.61 -4.23 4.63
CA ARG A 123 17.04 -4.88 5.89
C ARG A 123 16.00 -4.73 7.00
N SER A 124 15.51 -3.51 7.26
CA SER A 124 14.53 -3.30 8.33
C SER A 124 13.20 -4.01 8.06
N THR A 125 12.77 -4.04 6.81
CA THR A 125 11.55 -4.75 6.37
C THR A 125 11.67 -6.25 6.59
N VAL A 126 12.79 -6.86 6.20
CA VAL A 126 13.02 -8.30 6.39
C VAL A 126 13.13 -8.67 7.88
N LEU A 127 13.90 -7.93 8.67
CA LEU A 127 14.03 -8.18 10.11
C LEU A 127 12.69 -8.02 10.84
N HIS A 128 11.89 -7.03 10.46
CA HIS A 128 10.56 -6.84 11.01
C HIS A 128 9.61 -7.99 10.63
N SER A 129 9.69 -8.48 9.40
CA SER A 129 8.91 -9.65 8.96
C SER A 129 9.25 -10.89 9.78
N TYR A 130 10.52 -11.14 10.08
CA TYR A 130 10.90 -12.21 11.02
C TYR A 130 10.29 -12.02 12.40
N ALA A 131 10.32 -10.79 12.94
CA ALA A 131 9.74 -10.48 14.25
C ALA A 131 8.21 -10.71 14.29
N ILE A 132 7.50 -10.49 13.19
CA ILE A 132 6.06 -10.79 13.07
C ILE A 132 5.82 -12.30 13.11
N CYS A 133 6.69 -13.10 12.49
CA CYS A 133 6.51 -14.56 12.37
C CYS A 133 6.88 -15.33 13.64
N ILE A 134 7.64 -14.76 14.58
CA ILE A 134 7.95 -15.48 15.83
C ILE A 134 6.73 -15.54 16.77
N PRO A 135 6.62 -16.56 17.64
CA PRO A 135 5.48 -16.73 18.56
C PRO A 135 5.21 -15.53 19.47
N ASP A 136 6.25 -14.84 19.93
CA ASP A 136 6.14 -13.65 20.79
C ASP A 136 5.77 -12.37 19.99
N GLY A 137 5.73 -12.46 18.65
CA GLY A 137 5.20 -11.43 17.76
C GLY A 137 3.71 -11.66 17.49
N LEU A 138 3.33 -11.73 16.19
CA LEU A 138 1.98 -12.15 15.80
C LEU A 138 1.85 -13.68 15.63
N GLY A 139 2.95 -14.41 15.67
CA GLY A 139 2.95 -15.84 15.41
C GLY A 139 2.54 -16.23 13.98
N LEU A 140 2.67 -15.29 13.04
CA LEU A 140 2.22 -15.50 11.66
C LEU A 140 2.99 -16.64 11.00
N CYS A 141 2.27 -17.62 10.47
CA CYS A 141 2.84 -18.78 9.80
C CYS A 141 1.99 -19.21 8.59
N ASN A 142 2.43 -20.18 7.85
CA ASN A 142 1.76 -20.67 6.63
C ASN A 142 0.41 -21.37 6.86
N LEU A 143 0.03 -21.59 8.10
CA LEU A 143 -1.28 -22.14 8.46
C LEU A 143 -2.34 -21.05 8.67
N GLU A 144 -1.89 -19.78 8.74
CA GLU A 144 -2.78 -18.67 9.02
C GLU A 144 -3.42 -18.10 7.75
N THR A 145 -4.69 -17.70 7.91
CA THR A 145 -5.38 -16.80 6.99
C THR A 145 -5.50 -15.45 7.67
N ILE A 146 -4.70 -14.47 7.25
CA ILE A 146 -4.65 -13.15 7.89
C ILE A 146 -5.45 -12.11 7.12
N LEU A 147 -6.30 -11.34 7.85
CA LEU A 147 -7.04 -10.18 7.37
C LEU A 147 -6.47 -8.91 8.01
N PRO A 148 -5.58 -8.16 7.34
CA PRO A 148 -5.10 -6.88 7.85
C PRO A 148 -6.13 -5.78 7.60
N VAL A 149 -6.84 -5.34 8.65
CA VAL A 149 -7.73 -4.16 8.61
C VAL A 149 -6.96 -2.89 8.99
N VAL A 150 -5.64 -2.96 8.96
CA VAL A 150 -4.72 -1.84 9.15
C VAL A 150 -4.36 -1.22 7.81
N PRO A 151 -4.29 0.13 7.72
CA PRO A 151 -4.06 0.78 6.44
C PRO A 151 -2.68 0.47 5.85
N MET A 152 -2.64 0.20 4.55
CA MET A 152 -1.39 -0.02 3.81
C MET A 152 -0.45 1.20 3.84
N PHE A 153 -1.00 2.40 3.93
CA PHE A 153 -0.23 3.65 3.99
C PHE A 153 0.33 3.97 5.40
N HIS A 154 -0.01 3.17 6.42
CA HIS A 154 0.53 3.35 7.78
C HIS A 154 1.42 2.17 8.15
N VAL A 155 2.73 2.44 8.23
CA VAL A 155 3.78 1.43 8.53
C VAL A 155 3.63 0.18 7.66
N ASN A 156 3.21 0.36 6.39
CA ASN A 156 2.97 -0.72 5.42
C ASN A 156 2.04 -1.82 5.97
N ALA A 157 0.90 -1.45 6.54
CA ALA A 157 0.01 -2.37 7.24
C ALA A 157 0.74 -3.22 8.30
N TRP A 158 1.57 -2.56 9.12
CA TRP A 158 2.41 -3.19 10.16
C TRP A 158 3.38 -4.25 9.62
N GLY A 159 3.74 -4.18 8.35
CA GLY A 159 4.63 -5.15 7.70
C GLY A 159 4.00 -6.51 7.38
N ILE A 160 2.70 -6.68 7.65
CA ILE A 160 1.96 -7.92 7.39
C ILE A 160 2.08 -8.39 5.93
N PRO A 161 1.99 -7.52 4.91
CA PRO A 161 2.16 -7.95 3.52
C PRO A 161 3.49 -8.67 3.26
N TYR A 162 4.57 -8.16 3.82
CA TYR A 162 5.90 -8.76 3.67
C TYR A 162 6.05 -10.05 4.47
N ALA A 163 5.58 -10.05 5.71
CA ALA A 163 5.62 -11.23 6.58
C ALA A 163 4.77 -12.38 6.03
N SER A 164 3.58 -12.09 5.50
CA SER A 164 2.69 -13.10 4.89
C SER A 164 3.36 -13.79 3.71
N ALA A 165 3.99 -13.02 2.81
CA ALA A 165 4.72 -13.60 1.69
C ALA A 165 5.94 -14.42 2.14
N MET A 166 6.66 -13.94 3.18
CA MET A 166 7.84 -14.64 3.70
C MET A 166 7.50 -16.00 4.32
N CYS A 167 6.39 -16.12 5.05
CA CYS A 167 6.01 -17.38 5.71
C CYS A 167 4.99 -18.21 4.91
N GLY A 168 4.42 -17.68 3.82
CA GLY A 168 3.42 -18.37 3.00
C GLY A 168 2.00 -18.34 3.59
N ALA A 169 1.68 -17.36 4.46
CA ALA A 169 0.32 -17.20 4.98
C ALA A 169 -0.64 -16.69 3.87
N LYS A 170 -1.89 -17.16 3.92
CA LYS A 170 -2.94 -16.61 3.06
C LYS A 170 -3.30 -15.21 3.56
N MET A 171 -3.22 -14.19 2.70
CA MET A 171 -3.60 -12.82 3.03
C MET A 171 -4.92 -12.45 2.33
N VAL A 172 -5.90 -12.06 3.12
CA VAL A 172 -7.21 -11.58 2.67
C VAL A 172 -7.23 -10.05 2.77
N MET A 173 -7.62 -9.37 1.70
CA MET A 173 -7.68 -7.91 1.65
C MET A 173 -9.14 -7.45 1.81
N PRO A 174 -9.44 -6.50 2.73
CA PRO A 174 -10.82 -6.14 3.05
C PRO A 174 -11.55 -5.37 1.94
N GLY A 175 -10.84 -4.85 0.93
CA GLY A 175 -11.43 -4.02 -0.11
C GLY A 175 -11.95 -2.68 0.40
N ALA A 176 -12.96 -2.12 -0.27
CA ALA A 176 -13.50 -0.79 0.04
C ALA A 176 -14.50 -0.80 1.20
N ARG A 177 -15.24 -1.91 1.38
CA ARG A 177 -16.22 -2.05 2.48
C ARG A 177 -15.53 -2.62 3.72
N MET A 178 -15.49 -1.81 4.78
CA MET A 178 -14.87 -2.16 6.06
C MET A 178 -15.83 -1.89 7.24
N ASP A 179 -17.14 -1.93 6.98
CA ASP A 179 -18.17 -1.95 8.04
C ASP A 179 -18.22 -3.31 8.76
N GLY A 180 -18.92 -3.37 9.89
CA GLY A 180 -18.96 -4.58 10.72
C GLY A 180 -19.50 -5.80 9.98
N GLU A 181 -20.57 -5.62 9.18
CA GLU A 181 -21.18 -6.68 8.38
C GLU A 181 -20.19 -7.22 7.33
N ALA A 182 -19.61 -6.35 6.53
CA ALA A 182 -18.69 -6.75 5.46
C ALA A 182 -17.44 -7.45 5.99
N LEU A 183 -16.91 -7.00 7.13
CA LEU A 183 -15.76 -7.65 7.77
C LEU A 183 -16.14 -9.01 8.35
N PHE A 184 -17.33 -9.14 8.97
CA PHE A 184 -17.82 -10.40 9.49
C PHE A 184 -18.00 -11.43 8.37
N GLU A 185 -18.72 -11.06 7.31
CA GLU A 185 -18.94 -11.92 6.14
C GLU A 185 -17.60 -12.36 5.51
N LEU A 186 -16.64 -11.45 5.39
CA LEU A 186 -15.33 -11.75 4.84
C LEU A 186 -14.54 -12.71 5.76
N MET A 187 -14.58 -12.50 7.07
CA MET A 187 -13.93 -13.39 8.04
C MET A 187 -14.49 -14.81 7.98
N GLU A 188 -15.82 -14.95 7.89
CA GLU A 188 -16.48 -16.25 7.78
C GLU A 188 -16.20 -16.94 6.43
N SER A 189 -16.37 -16.22 5.33
CA SER A 189 -16.22 -16.79 3.98
C SER A 189 -14.79 -17.23 3.69
N GLU A 190 -13.79 -16.45 4.16
CA GLU A 190 -12.37 -16.71 3.91
C GLU A 190 -11.71 -17.56 5.01
N GLN A 191 -12.46 -17.93 6.06
CA GLN A 191 -11.99 -18.67 7.22
C GLN A 191 -10.75 -17.99 7.85
N VAL A 192 -10.90 -16.70 8.18
CA VAL A 192 -9.83 -15.90 8.76
C VAL A 192 -9.46 -16.42 10.15
N THR A 193 -8.19 -16.68 10.39
CA THR A 193 -7.67 -17.19 11.66
C THR A 193 -6.94 -16.09 12.46
N LEU A 194 -6.44 -15.07 11.77
CA LEU A 194 -5.72 -13.96 12.37
C LEU A 194 -6.15 -12.63 11.74
N SER A 195 -6.37 -11.60 12.55
CA SER A 195 -6.69 -10.28 12.04
C SER A 195 -5.97 -9.20 12.84
N ALA A 196 -5.66 -8.09 12.16
CA ALA A 196 -5.03 -6.92 12.76
C ALA A 196 -5.84 -5.67 12.43
N GLY A 197 -6.21 -4.92 13.47
CA GLY A 197 -7.01 -3.72 13.33
C GLY A 197 -6.88 -2.79 14.53
N VAL A 198 -7.26 -1.53 14.35
CA VAL A 198 -7.34 -0.55 15.45
C VAL A 198 -8.62 -0.78 16.27
N PRO A 199 -8.69 -0.33 17.54
CA PRO A 199 -9.84 -0.60 18.42
C PRO A 199 -11.20 -0.25 17.84
N THR A 200 -11.29 0.79 17.03
CA THR A 200 -12.56 1.21 16.38
C THR A 200 -13.10 0.16 15.41
N ILE A 201 -12.25 -0.60 14.77
CA ILE A 201 -12.65 -1.72 13.88
C ILE A 201 -13.32 -2.82 14.70
N TRP A 202 -12.71 -3.20 15.83
CA TRP A 202 -13.28 -4.23 16.71
C TRP A 202 -14.60 -3.79 17.33
N MET A 203 -14.73 -2.50 17.69
CA MET A 203 -16.00 -1.96 18.18
C MET A 203 -17.10 -2.01 17.14
N MET A 204 -16.80 -1.73 15.88
CA MET A 204 -17.79 -1.85 14.78
C MET A 204 -18.21 -3.31 14.58
N LEU A 205 -17.26 -4.24 14.60
CA LEU A 205 -17.53 -5.66 14.44
C LEU A 205 -18.39 -6.21 15.59
N LEU A 206 -18.12 -5.78 16.83
CA LEU A 206 -18.90 -6.18 18.00
C LEU A 206 -20.30 -5.57 18.06
N ALA A 207 -20.54 -4.48 17.33
CA ALA A 207 -21.83 -3.82 17.26
C ALA A 207 -22.76 -4.39 16.17
N TYR A 208 -22.21 -5.22 15.30
CA TYR A 208 -22.94 -6.00 14.28
C TYR A 208 -23.44 -7.31 14.88
#